data_60880968aa635b1dc127473b793ef04f
#
_entry.id   60880968aa635b1dc127473b793ef04f
#
_cell.length_a   1.000
_cell.length_b   1.000
_cell.length_c   1.000
_cell.angle_alpha   90.00
_cell.angle_beta   90.00
_cell.angle_gamma   90.00
#
_symmetry.space_group_name_H-M   'P 1'
#
loop_
_entity.id
_entity.type
_entity.pdbx_description
1 polymer ?
#
loop_
_entity_poly.entity_id
_entity_poly.type
_entity_poly.pdbx_seq_one_letter_code
_entity_poly.pdbx_strand_id
1 'polypeptide(L)'
;ANQYFLRGFNLDHGTDFATWVAGVPVNMPTHAHGQGYTDLNFLIPELVDRIRFRKGPYFADEGDFSSVGVARIDYLRRLDGTLATLTAGQNGYARALLAGSPLVGDGNLLYALELFHNDGPWEVPENYRKMNAVLRYSQGTRENGFAVTGMAYRGKWTSTDQIAQRAIDSGLVGRYGTLDDSSG
;
A
#
# COMPACT_ATOMS: atom_id res chain seq x y z
N ALA A 1 -4.88 6.34 6.33
CA ALA A 1 -3.41 6.34 6.35
C ALA A 1 -2.92 5.04 6.98
N ASN A 2 -1.78 4.52 6.50
CA ASN A 2 -1.16 3.35 7.11
C ASN A 2 -0.39 3.80 8.36
N GLN A 3 -0.57 3.10 9.47
CA GLN A 3 0.22 3.30 10.68
C GLN A 3 1.15 2.10 10.89
N TYR A 4 2.41 2.39 11.16
CA TYR A 4 3.43 1.38 11.39
C TYR A 4 3.89 1.43 12.84
N PHE A 5 3.97 0.28 13.49
CA PHE A 5 4.47 0.15 14.85
C PHE A 5 5.72 -0.73 14.85
N LEU A 6 6.81 -0.21 15.36
CA LEU A 6 8.07 -0.94 15.42
C LEU A 6 8.83 -0.60 16.70
N ARG A 7 9.22 -1.61 17.47
CA ARG A 7 10.01 -1.46 18.70
C ARG A 7 9.40 -0.48 19.71
N GLY A 8 8.08 -0.41 19.79
CA GLY A 8 7.36 0.51 20.66
C GLY A 8 7.18 1.93 20.12
N PHE A 9 7.70 2.24 18.94
CA PHE A 9 7.46 3.50 18.26
C PHE A 9 6.21 3.43 17.39
N ASN A 10 5.40 4.47 17.47
CA ASN A 10 4.33 4.73 16.51
C ASN A 10 4.90 5.56 15.36
N LEU A 11 4.86 5.02 14.15
CA LEU A 11 5.50 5.57 12.94
C LEU A 11 4.44 6.10 11.98
N ASP A 12 3.45 6.83 12.49
CA ASP A 12 2.29 7.28 11.72
C ASP A 12 2.64 8.29 10.61
N HIS A 13 3.74 9.02 10.76
CA HIS A 13 4.21 9.97 9.75
C HIS A 13 5.29 9.43 8.80
N GLY A 14 5.74 8.18 8.98
CA GLY A 14 6.68 7.52 8.05
C GLY A 14 8.06 8.17 7.95
N THR A 15 8.49 8.94 8.97
CA THR A 15 9.79 9.63 8.99
C THR A 15 10.92 8.82 9.59
N ASP A 16 10.60 7.74 10.32
CA ASP A 16 11.57 6.93 11.07
C ASP A 16 11.71 5.50 10.56
N PHE A 17 10.94 5.16 9.53
CA PHE A 17 10.93 3.83 8.94
C PHE A 17 11.04 3.92 7.41
N ALA A 18 12.23 3.67 6.89
CA ALA A 18 12.48 3.71 5.47
C ALA A 18 11.80 2.53 4.76
N THR A 19 11.08 2.82 3.71
CA THR A 19 10.39 1.80 2.91
C THR A 19 10.80 1.91 1.45
N TRP A 20 11.20 0.77 0.88
CA TRP A 20 11.63 0.65 -0.51
C TRP A 20 10.78 -0.38 -1.23
N VAL A 21 10.31 -0.07 -2.41
CA VAL A 21 9.55 -0.98 -3.26
C VAL A 21 10.23 -1.08 -4.62
N ALA A 22 10.56 -2.30 -5.03
CA ALA A 22 11.25 -2.59 -6.29
C ALA A 22 12.54 -1.76 -6.48
N GLY A 23 13.25 -1.42 -5.39
CA GLY A 23 14.48 -0.63 -5.42
C GLY A 23 14.27 0.90 -5.38
N VAL A 24 13.04 1.38 -5.26
CA VAL A 24 12.71 2.81 -5.19
C VAL A 24 12.27 3.18 -3.77
N PRO A 25 12.80 4.26 -3.15
CA PRO A 25 12.29 4.74 -1.87
C PRO A 25 10.88 5.32 -2.06
N VAL A 26 9.96 4.97 -1.18
CA VAL A 26 8.55 5.38 -1.27
C VAL A 26 8.10 6.31 -0.16
N ASN A 27 8.99 6.61 0.78
CA ASN A 27 8.71 7.64 1.78
C ASN A 27 8.61 9.01 1.12
N MET A 28 7.53 9.71 1.39
CA MET A 28 7.39 11.12 1.03
C MET A 28 7.87 12.00 2.18
N PRO A 29 8.73 13.00 1.94
CA PRO A 29 9.25 13.87 3.00
C PRO A 29 8.17 14.76 3.63
N THR A 30 7.09 15.05 2.90
CA THR A 30 5.98 15.87 3.37
C THR A 30 4.64 15.39 2.82
N HIS A 31 3.55 15.71 3.50
CA HIS A 31 2.19 15.64 3.00
C HIS A 31 1.34 16.75 3.66
N ALA A 32 0.06 16.88 3.27
CA ALA A 32 -0.80 17.99 3.73
C ALA A 32 -0.99 18.04 5.25
N HIS A 33 -0.80 16.95 5.98
CA HIS A 33 -0.93 16.86 7.43
C HIS A 33 0.35 17.23 8.19
N GLY A 34 1.52 17.05 7.61
CA GLY A 34 2.80 17.31 8.29
C GLY A 34 4.02 16.72 7.57
N GLN A 35 5.05 16.39 8.35
CA GLN A 35 6.29 15.80 7.85
C GLN A 35 6.15 14.29 7.64
N GLY A 36 6.63 13.83 6.50
CA GLY A 36 6.77 12.41 6.16
C GLY A 36 5.46 11.64 6.02
N TYR A 37 5.45 10.74 5.07
CA TYR A 37 4.33 9.83 4.85
C TYR A 37 4.80 8.60 4.07
N THR A 38 4.30 7.43 4.44
CA THR A 38 4.51 6.21 3.68
C THR A 38 3.17 5.56 3.39
N ASP A 39 2.81 5.50 2.11
CA ASP A 39 1.62 4.79 1.64
C ASP A 39 2.04 3.53 0.89
N LEU A 40 1.48 2.39 1.27
CA LEU A 40 1.67 1.10 0.60
C LEU A 40 0.38 0.58 -0.07
N ASN A 41 -0.66 1.41 -0.18
CA ASN A 41 -1.91 1.00 -0.82
C ASN A 41 -1.77 0.73 -2.33
N PHE A 42 -0.69 1.18 -2.94
CA PHE A 42 -0.35 0.87 -4.32
C PHE A 42 0.25 -0.53 -4.52
N LEU A 43 0.60 -1.24 -3.46
CA LEU A 43 1.12 -2.60 -3.58
C LEU A 43 0.02 -3.58 -3.98
N ILE A 44 0.37 -4.49 -4.87
CA ILE A 44 -0.39 -5.69 -5.20
C ILE A 44 0.33 -6.85 -4.49
N PRO A 45 -0.20 -7.39 -3.37
CA PRO A 45 0.50 -8.36 -2.54
C PRO A 45 0.96 -9.61 -3.30
N GLU A 46 0.19 -10.05 -4.28
CA GLU A 46 0.50 -11.23 -5.10
C GLU A 46 1.76 -11.08 -5.95
N LEU A 47 2.24 -9.86 -6.12
CA LEU A 47 3.50 -9.58 -6.84
C LEU A 47 4.72 -9.52 -5.94
N VAL A 48 4.54 -9.58 -4.62
CA VAL A 48 5.66 -9.51 -3.67
C VAL A 48 6.39 -10.85 -3.62
N ASP A 49 7.67 -10.83 -3.94
CA ASP A 49 8.57 -11.98 -3.86
C ASP A 49 9.08 -12.16 -2.42
N ARG A 50 9.54 -11.06 -1.82
CA ARG A 50 10.08 -11.07 -0.46
C ARG A 50 10.08 -9.68 0.17
N ILE A 51 10.08 -9.66 1.48
CA ILE A 51 10.28 -8.46 2.30
C ILE A 51 11.54 -8.68 3.13
N ARG A 52 12.53 -7.83 2.94
CA ARG A 52 13.74 -7.78 3.75
C ARG A 52 13.60 -6.66 4.76
N PHE A 53 13.84 -6.98 6.01
CA PHE A 53 13.66 -6.06 7.11
C PHE A 53 14.96 -5.91 7.91
N ARG A 54 15.35 -4.67 8.20
CA ARG A 54 16.50 -4.33 9.05
C ARG A 54 16.03 -3.42 10.19
N LYS A 55 16.52 -3.66 11.40
CA LYS A 55 16.20 -2.88 12.61
C LYS A 55 17.31 -1.90 12.91
N GLY A 56 16.93 -0.65 13.20
CA GLY A 56 17.84 0.40 13.67
C GLY A 56 18.66 1.05 12.56
N PRO A 57 19.39 2.13 12.89
CA PRO A 57 20.08 3.02 11.95
C PRO A 57 21.52 2.60 11.67
N TYR A 58 21.81 1.32 11.62
CA TYR A 58 23.19 0.81 11.62
C TYR A 58 23.79 0.65 10.21
N PHE A 59 23.05 0.96 9.19
CA PHE A 59 23.41 0.70 7.78
C PHE A 59 23.37 2.01 6.99
N ALA A 60 24.52 2.57 6.67
CA ALA A 60 24.64 3.85 5.97
C ALA A 60 24.04 3.81 4.55
N ASP A 61 23.96 2.61 3.93
CA ASP A 61 23.37 2.40 2.62
C ASP A 61 21.82 2.52 2.60
N GLU A 62 21.19 2.60 3.76
CA GLU A 62 19.73 2.76 3.85
C GLU A 62 19.25 4.22 3.77
N GLY A 63 20.13 5.17 4.07
CA GLY A 63 19.86 6.61 3.91
C GLY A 63 18.84 7.16 4.90
N ASP A 64 18.06 8.14 4.44
CA ASP A 64 17.07 8.84 5.25
C ASP A 64 15.90 7.94 5.70
N PHE A 65 15.17 8.39 6.71
CA PHE A 65 14.01 7.71 7.32
C PHE A 65 14.30 6.37 7.99
N SER A 66 15.55 5.96 8.16
CA SER A 66 15.92 4.63 8.65
C SER A 66 16.24 4.56 10.14
N SER A 67 15.91 5.58 10.94
CA SER A 67 16.28 5.65 12.36
C SER A 67 15.76 4.49 13.22
N VAL A 68 14.57 3.98 12.94
CA VAL A 68 13.99 2.82 13.64
C VAL A 68 14.21 1.53 12.86
N GLY A 69 14.21 1.60 11.55
CA GLY A 69 14.42 0.44 10.68
C GLY A 69 14.07 0.68 9.22
N VAL A 70 14.20 -0.37 8.44
CA VAL A 70 13.98 -0.36 7.00
C VAL A 70 13.21 -1.59 6.55
N ALA A 71 12.28 -1.43 5.63
CA ALA A 71 11.67 -2.49 4.86
C ALA A 71 11.98 -2.36 3.38
N ARG A 72 12.50 -3.41 2.76
CA ARG A 72 12.72 -3.50 1.31
C ARG A 72 11.81 -4.57 0.73
N ILE A 73 10.88 -4.18 -0.11
CA ILE A 73 9.87 -5.02 -0.74
C ILE A 73 10.30 -5.26 -2.18
N ASP A 74 10.64 -6.50 -2.50
CA ASP A 74 11.03 -6.90 -3.84
C ASP A 74 9.84 -7.54 -4.57
N TYR A 75 9.63 -7.16 -5.84
CA TYR A 75 8.66 -7.80 -6.70
C TYR A 75 9.21 -9.07 -7.35
N LEU A 76 8.32 -10.00 -7.64
CA LEU A 76 8.56 -11.16 -8.48
C LEU A 76 9.16 -10.72 -9.82
N ARG A 77 10.00 -11.55 -10.39
CA ARG A 77 10.47 -11.39 -11.77
C ARG A 77 9.52 -12.06 -12.74
N ARG A 78 8.86 -13.11 -12.28
CA ARG A 78 7.95 -13.92 -13.09
C ARG A 78 6.88 -14.55 -12.19
N LEU A 79 5.67 -14.67 -12.71
CA LEU A 79 4.60 -15.54 -12.20
C LEU A 79 4.66 -16.89 -12.93
N ASP A 80 4.29 -17.97 -12.25
CA ASP A 80 4.25 -19.31 -12.86
C ASP A 80 3.09 -19.50 -13.84
N GLY A 81 2.16 -18.55 -13.87
CA GLY A 81 0.99 -18.55 -14.76
C GLY A 81 0.26 -17.22 -14.73
N THR A 82 -0.86 -17.15 -15.44
CA THR A 82 -1.77 -16.01 -15.37
C THR A 82 -2.66 -16.15 -14.14
N LEU A 83 -2.71 -15.09 -13.33
CA LEU A 83 -3.58 -14.98 -12.18
C LEU A 83 -4.76 -14.07 -12.53
N ALA A 84 -5.98 -14.60 -12.38
CA ALA A 84 -7.21 -13.83 -12.46
C ALA A 84 -8.04 -14.11 -11.21
N THR A 85 -8.34 -13.07 -10.43
CA THR A 85 -9.08 -13.19 -9.17
C THR A 85 -10.21 -12.19 -9.14
N LEU A 86 -11.40 -12.66 -8.77
CA LEU A 86 -12.56 -11.83 -8.44
C LEU A 86 -13.00 -12.16 -7.02
N THR A 87 -13.13 -11.15 -6.19
CA THR A 87 -13.57 -11.29 -4.81
C THR A 87 -14.70 -10.31 -4.55
N ALA A 88 -15.75 -10.77 -3.85
CA ALA A 88 -16.85 -9.93 -3.37
C ALA A 88 -17.08 -10.22 -1.89
N GLY A 89 -17.57 -9.22 -1.16
CA GLY A 89 -17.79 -9.33 0.27
C GLY A 89 -18.87 -8.38 0.78
N GLN A 90 -18.98 -8.26 2.08
CA GLN A 90 -19.88 -7.32 2.73
C GLN A 90 -19.44 -5.86 2.51
N ASN A 91 -20.34 -4.92 2.78
CA ASN A 91 -20.08 -3.48 2.69
C ASN A 91 -19.57 -3.04 1.32
N GLY A 92 -20.14 -3.57 0.25
CA GLY A 92 -19.71 -3.21 -1.11
C GLY A 92 -18.31 -3.67 -1.50
N TYR A 93 -17.67 -4.54 -0.69
CA TYR A 93 -16.33 -5.03 -1.01
C TYR A 93 -16.31 -5.76 -2.34
N ALA A 94 -15.48 -5.30 -3.24
CA ALA A 94 -15.20 -5.93 -4.53
C ALA A 94 -13.74 -5.75 -4.92
N ARG A 95 -13.09 -6.80 -5.37
CA ARG A 95 -11.72 -6.76 -5.88
C ARG A 95 -11.58 -7.60 -7.14
N ALA A 96 -10.99 -7.02 -8.16
CA ALA A 96 -10.58 -7.72 -9.36
C ALA A 96 -9.06 -7.59 -9.55
N LEU A 97 -8.39 -8.68 -9.81
CA LEU A 97 -6.97 -8.73 -10.11
C LEU A 97 -6.72 -9.56 -11.36
N LEU A 98 -5.97 -9.01 -12.29
CA LEU A 98 -5.39 -9.72 -13.42
C LEU A 98 -3.89 -9.50 -13.41
N ALA A 99 -3.11 -10.58 -13.43
CA ALA A 99 -1.66 -10.52 -13.49
C ALA A 99 -1.10 -11.68 -14.33
N GLY A 100 0.06 -11.45 -14.93
CA GLY A 100 0.74 -12.47 -15.71
C GLY A 100 2.16 -12.06 -16.06
N SER A 101 2.92 -12.99 -16.63
CA SER A 101 4.31 -12.69 -16.97
C SER A 101 4.79 -13.49 -18.20
N PRO A 102 4.33 -13.09 -19.40
CA PRO A 102 4.82 -13.70 -20.64
C PRO A 102 6.31 -13.41 -20.85
N LEU A 103 6.96 -14.30 -21.60
CA LEU A 103 8.29 -14.05 -22.16
C LEU A 103 8.19 -13.02 -23.28
N VAL A 104 9.06 -12.04 -23.26
CA VAL A 104 9.21 -11.01 -24.30
C VAL A 104 10.69 -10.88 -24.64
N GLY A 105 11.08 -11.37 -25.81
CA GLY A 105 12.50 -11.53 -26.15
C GLY A 105 13.18 -12.46 -25.14
N ASP A 106 14.33 -12.06 -24.63
CA ASP A 106 15.11 -12.81 -23.63
C ASP A 106 14.70 -12.47 -22.17
N GLY A 107 13.62 -11.74 -21.98
CA GLY A 107 13.17 -11.30 -20.65
C GLY A 107 11.73 -11.70 -20.34
N ASN A 108 11.32 -11.35 -19.12
CA ASN A 108 9.96 -11.54 -18.64
C ASN A 108 9.27 -10.17 -18.51
N LEU A 109 8.05 -10.08 -18.99
CA LEU A 109 7.19 -8.91 -18.82
C LEU A 109 6.12 -9.22 -17.77
N LEU A 110 6.37 -8.87 -16.51
CA LEU A 110 5.37 -8.95 -15.45
C LEU A 110 4.40 -7.78 -15.59
N TYR A 111 3.11 -8.07 -15.69
CA TYR A 111 2.04 -7.08 -15.66
C TYR A 111 1.02 -7.42 -14.58
N ALA A 112 0.38 -6.41 -14.03
CA ALA A 112 -0.76 -6.56 -13.14
C ALA A 112 -1.67 -5.34 -13.19
N LEU A 113 -2.97 -5.60 -13.04
CA LEU A 113 -4.01 -4.58 -12.86
C LEU A 113 -4.93 -5.03 -11.73
N GLU A 114 -5.06 -4.17 -10.73
CA GLU A 114 -5.99 -4.34 -9.61
C GLU A 114 -7.04 -3.23 -9.62
N LEU A 115 -8.31 -3.63 -9.50
CA LEU A 115 -9.43 -2.73 -9.23
C LEU A 115 -10.04 -3.14 -7.89
N PHE A 116 -10.37 -2.14 -7.08
CA PHE A 116 -10.87 -2.35 -5.74
C PHE A 116 -11.97 -1.35 -5.38
N HIS A 117 -12.99 -1.83 -4.68
CA HIS A 117 -14.04 -1.02 -4.08
C HIS A 117 -14.39 -1.54 -2.69
N ASN A 118 -14.72 -0.62 -1.77
CA ASN A 118 -15.24 -0.94 -0.44
C ASN A 118 -15.94 0.29 0.16
N ASP A 119 -17.11 0.08 0.75
CA ASP A 119 -17.88 1.15 1.43
C ASP A 119 -17.59 1.24 2.93
N GLY A 120 -16.99 0.17 3.51
CA GLY A 120 -16.80 0.08 4.94
C GLY A 120 -18.13 -0.12 5.70
N PRO A 121 -18.07 -0.27 7.02
CA PRO A 121 -19.25 -0.47 7.87
C PRO A 121 -19.92 0.83 8.32
N TRP A 122 -19.55 1.96 7.75
CA TRP A 122 -19.93 3.31 8.19
C TRP A 122 -21.34 3.68 7.71
N GLU A 123 -22.08 4.50 8.48
CA GLU A 123 -23.36 5.09 8.07
C GLU A 123 -23.20 5.95 6.80
N VAL A 124 -22.11 6.72 6.73
CA VAL A 124 -21.68 7.41 5.52
C VAL A 124 -20.63 6.56 4.83
N PRO A 125 -20.93 5.94 3.69
CA PRO A 125 -20.00 5.03 3.03
C PRO A 125 -18.67 5.71 2.64
N GLU A 126 -17.55 5.06 2.89
CA GLU A 126 -16.23 5.53 2.45
C GLU A 126 -16.14 5.61 0.92
N ASN A 127 -16.89 4.78 0.20
CA ASN A 127 -16.84 4.68 -1.25
C ASN A 127 -15.39 4.60 -1.75
N TYR A 128 -14.58 3.82 -1.04
CA TYR A 128 -13.17 3.66 -1.37
C TYR A 128 -13.01 2.93 -2.69
N ARG A 129 -12.40 3.61 -3.64
CA ARG A 129 -12.07 3.07 -4.96
C ARG A 129 -10.59 3.18 -5.20
N LYS A 130 -9.99 2.07 -5.63
CA LYS A 130 -8.56 1.98 -5.87
C LYS A 130 -8.30 1.29 -7.21
N MET A 131 -7.32 1.81 -7.94
CA MET A 131 -6.75 1.19 -9.13
C MET A 131 -5.24 1.15 -8.99
N ASN A 132 -4.65 -0.03 -9.13
CA ASN A 132 -3.21 -0.24 -9.19
C ASN A 132 -2.83 -0.90 -10.50
N ALA A 133 -1.75 -0.46 -11.10
CA ALA A 133 -1.16 -1.09 -12.26
C ALA A 133 0.35 -1.22 -12.09
N VAL A 134 0.89 -2.36 -12.47
CA VAL A 134 2.33 -2.64 -12.47
C VAL A 134 2.71 -3.21 -13.83
N LEU A 135 3.81 -2.69 -14.38
CA LEU A 135 4.46 -3.23 -15.57
C LEU A 135 5.96 -3.31 -15.29
N ARG A 136 6.52 -4.50 -15.36
CA ARG A 136 7.94 -4.73 -15.05
C ARG A 136 8.56 -5.64 -16.09
N TYR A 137 9.48 -5.12 -16.87
CA TYR A 137 10.35 -5.94 -17.71
C TYR A 137 11.63 -6.28 -16.97
N SER A 138 12.06 -7.53 -17.05
CA SER A 138 13.31 -7.98 -16.42
C SER A 138 14.03 -9.01 -17.29
N GLN A 139 15.35 -8.86 -17.42
CA GLN A 139 16.23 -9.77 -18.16
C GLN A 139 17.44 -10.14 -17.33
N GLY A 140 18.01 -11.34 -17.55
CA GLY A 140 19.15 -11.86 -16.80
C GLY A 140 18.77 -12.34 -15.38
N THR A 141 19.75 -12.34 -14.46
CA THR A 141 19.59 -12.75 -13.06
C THR A 141 19.48 -11.52 -12.14
N ARG A 142 19.38 -11.73 -10.82
CA ARG A 142 19.43 -10.64 -9.84
C ARG A 142 20.84 -10.05 -9.73
N GLU A 143 21.83 -10.88 -9.89
CA GLU A 143 23.26 -10.53 -9.79
C GLU A 143 23.80 -9.98 -11.11
N ASN A 144 23.29 -10.49 -12.22
CA ASN A 144 23.72 -10.09 -13.55
C ASN A 144 22.50 -9.93 -14.50
N GLY A 145 21.88 -8.78 -14.41
CA GLY A 145 20.69 -8.45 -15.18
C GLY A 145 20.16 -7.05 -14.86
N PHE A 146 19.04 -6.72 -15.48
CA PHE A 146 18.36 -5.45 -15.23
C PHE A 146 16.84 -5.65 -15.10
N ALA A 147 16.18 -4.65 -14.57
CA ALA A 147 14.73 -4.56 -14.59
C ALA A 147 14.29 -3.10 -14.69
N VAL A 148 13.26 -2.87 -15.48
CA VAL A 148 12.56 -1.58 -15.56
C VAL A 148 11.16 -1.79 -15.05
N THR A 149 10.72 -0.95 -14.09
CA THR A 149 9.41 -1.07 -13.45
C THR A 149 8.66 0.25 -13.56
N GLY A 150 7.45 0.22 -14.10
CA GLY A 150 6.48 1.29 -14.04
C GLY A 150 5.33 0.88 -13.10
N MET A 151 4.90 1.81 -12.28
CA MET A 151 3.77 1.64 -11.36
C MET A 151 2.83 2.82 -11.48
N ALA A 152 1.52 2.58 -11.43
CA ALA A 152 0.49 3.61 -11.40
C ALA A 152 -0.52 3.27 -10.31
N TYR A 153 -0.89 4.29 -9.52
CA TYR A 153 -1.84 4.17 -8.43
C TYR A 153 -2.82 5.34 -8.45
N ARG A 154 -4.08 5.03 -8.20
CA ARG A 154 -5.11 6.02 -7.92
C ARG A 154 -6.03 5.48 -6.83
N GLY A 155 -6.14 6.22 -5.72
CA GLY A 155 -7.10 5.98 -4.65
C GLY A 155 -8.01 7.20 -4.46
N LYS A 156 -9.29 6.95 -4.14
CA LYS A 156 -10.26 7.97 -3.76
C LYS A 156 -11.21 7.38 -2.73
N TRP A 157 -11.48 8.14 -1.67
CA TRP A 157 -12.43 7.74 -0.63
C TRP A 157 -13.01 8.97 0.07
N THR A 158 -14.12 8.78 0.77
CA THR A 158 -14.62 9.71 1.78
C THR A 158 -13.92 9.38 3.09
N SER A 159 -13.15 10.33 3.62
CA SER A 159 -12.36 10.08 4.82
C SER A 159 -13.26 9.91 6.05
N THR A 160 -12.96 8.91 6.86
CA THR A 160 -13.50 8.76 8.21
C THR A 160 -12.61 9.49 9.20
N ASP A 161 -13.18 9.95 10.31
CA ASP A 161 -12.44 10.53 11.42
C ASP A 161 -12.64 9.72 12.71
N GLN A 162 -11.82 9.99 13.70
CA GLN A 162 -11.87 9.32 14.99
C GLN A 162 -13.04 9.85 15.83
N ILE A 163 -13.81 8.94 16.41
CA ILE A 163 -14.87 9.27 17.37
C ILE A 163 -14.37 9.02 18.80
N ALA A 164 -14.55 9.99 19.67
CA ALA A 164 -14.20 9.83 21.07
C ALA A 164 -15.05 8.73 21.72
N GLN A 165 -14.41 7.77 22.42
CA GLN A 165 -15.11 6.65 23.08
C GLN A 165 -16.25 7.14 24.00
N ARG A 166 -16.06 8.26 24.70
CA ARG A 166 -17.10 8.87 25.54
C ARG A 166 -18.40 9.25 24.81
N ALA A 167 -18.31 9.58 23.52
CA ALA A 167 -19.49 9.91 22.71
C ALA A 167 -20.29 8.63 22.39
N ILE A 168 -19.62 7.51 22.19
CA ILE A 168 -20.23 6.21 22.00
C ILE A 168 -20.86 5.74 23.32
N ASP A 169 -20.15 5.81 24.43
CA ASP A 169 -20.61 5.38 25.75
C ASP A 169 -21.83 6.16 26.26
N SER A 170 -21.92 7.44 25.88
CA SER A 170 -23.08 8.29 26.20
C SER A 170 -24.27 8.11 25.25
N GLY A 171 -24.12 7.32 24.21
CA GLY A 171 -25.17 7.13 23.20
C GLY A 171 -25.36 8.32 22.25
N LEU A 172 -24.44 9.29 22.26
CA LEU A 172 -24.51 10.45 21.36
C LEU A 172 -24.33 10.03 19.88
N VAL A 173 -23.49 9.03 19.62
CA VAL A 173 -23.23 8.51 18.28
C VAL A 173 -22.98 7.01 18.35
N GLY A 174 -23.40 6.27 17.34
CA GLY A 174 -23.03 4.86 17.17
C GLY A 174 -21.55 4.69 16.77
N ARG A 175 -20.98 3.50 16.98
CA ARG A 175 -19.58 3.21 16.64
C ARG A 175 -19.23 3.51 15.17
N TYR A 176 -20.19 3.35 14.28
CA TYR A 176 -20.05 3.57 12.83
C TYR A 176 -20.82 4.78 12.34
N GLY A 177 -21.37 5.56 13.29
CA GLY A 177 -22.18 6.73 13.01
C GLY A 177 -21.38 7.96 12.64
N THR A 178 -22.10 9.02 12.34
CA THR A 178 -21.53 10.35 12.07
C THR A 178 -22.05 11.36 13.09
N LEU A 179 -21.22 12.35 13.43
CA LEU A 179 -21.62 13.53 14.21
C LEU A 179 -21.98 14.70 13.30
N ASP A 180 -21.75 14.56 12.01
CA ASP A 180 -22.00 15.62 11.04
C ASP A 180 -23.43 15.52 10.52
N ASP A 181 -24.29 16.43 10.99
CA ASP A 181 -25.63 16.66 10.48
C ASP A 181 -25.65 17.59 9.27
N SER A 182 -24.51 17.91 8.70
CA SER A 182 -24.45 18.72 7.48
C SER A 182 -24.93 17.93 6.25
N SER A 183 -26.18 17.47 6.30
CA SER A 183 -27.01 17.24 5.14
C SER A 183 -27.41 18.61 4.59
N GLY A 184 -26.44 19.32 4.08
CA GLY A 184 -26.61 20.56 3.38
C GLY A 184 -26.18 20.40 1.95
#